data_4d0d69b7e5f6c02cb7a26c8b7db68eb3
#
_entry.id   4d0d69b7e5f6c02cb7a26c8b7db68eb3
#
_cell.length_a   1.000
_cell.length_b   1.000
_cell.length_c   1.000
_cell.angle_alpha   90.00
_cell.angle_beta   90.00
_cell.angle_gamma   90.00
#
_symmetry.space_group_name_H-M   'P 1'
#
loop_
_entity.id
_entity.type
_entity.pdbx_description
1 polymer ?
#
loop_
_entity_poly.entity_id
_entity_poly.type
_entity_poly.pdbx_seq_one_letter_code
_entity_poly.pdbx_strand_id
1 'polypeptide(L)'
;MPSMRILSWNVNGLRAIYKKGFVDWLMIDRPDVLCLQEIKATEDQIPKELNGLPGYISFFSPGARKGRDGVALFTKIKTLSLEYSLGLPGFDDEQRAIVADYGDFLLFNVYFPNGKASKERLSYKMRFYDLFLDLMDRLVAEGRDIVICGDVNTAHKEIDLARPKPNEKISGFLPEERAWIDRLIEHGFLDTFRLFHPEGEKYSFWDMKTRA
;
A
#
# COMPACT_ATOMS: atom_id res chain seq x y z
N MET A 1 12.27 -17.13 -15.95
CA MET A 1 12.57 -15.71 -15.67
C MET A 1 13.26 -15.62 -14.32
N PRO A 2 14.19 -14.70 -14.09
CA PRO A 2 14.69 -14.48 -12.74
C PRO A 2 13.52 -14.08 -11.85
N SER A 3 13.48 -14.59 -10.62
CA SER A 3 12.44 -14.25 -9.65
C SER A 3 12.58 -12.79 -9.24
N MET A 4 11.52 -11.98 -9.36
CA MET A 4 11.45 -10.61 -8.87
C MET A 4 10.96 -10.61 -7.42
N ARG A 5 11.66 -9.89 -6.54
CA ARG A 5 11.28 -9.76 -5.14
C ARG A 5 10.72 -8.37 -4.86
N ILE A 6 9.43 -8.31 -4.61
CA ILE A 6 8.69 -7.07 -4.29
C ILE A 6 8.39 -7.08 -2.79
N LEU A 7 8.70 -5.99 -2.10
CA LEU A 7 8.34 -5.77 -0.70
C LEU A 7 7.37 -4.59 -0.57
N SER A 8 6.45 -4.70 0.36
CA SER A 8 5.53 -3.63 0.74
C SER A 8 5.60 -3.37 2.23
N TRP A 9 5.73 -2.09 2.65
CA TRP A 9 5.87 -1.73 4.05
C TRP A 9 5.24 -0.37 4.36
N ASN A 10 4.21 -0.36 5.20
CA ASN A 10 3.76 0.87 5.84
C ASN A 10 4.77 1.26 6.92
N VAL A 11 5.52 2.33 6.68
CA VAL A 11 6.65 2.75 7.53
C VAL A 11 6.26 3.70 8.65
N ASN A 12 5.01 4.18 8.64
CA ASN A 12 4.51 5.14 9.64
C ASN A 12 5.48 6.32 9.87
N GLY A 13 6.11 6.78 8.79
CA GLY A 13 7.01 7.94 8.78
C GLY A 13 8.44 7.62 8.30
N LEU A 14 8.75 8.04 7.07
CA LEU A 14 10.04 7.82 6.41
C LEU A 14 11.22 8.36 7.23
N ARG A 15 11.09 9.58 7.78
CA ARG A 15 12.15 10.19 8.59
C ARG A 15 12.47 9.41 9.86
N ALA A 16 11.47 8.73 10.43
CA ALA A 16 11.66 7.92 11.64
C ALA A 16 12.45 6.64 11.33
N ILE A 17 12.09 5.94 10.25
CA ILE A 17 12.80 4.73 9.86
C ILE A 17 14.20 5.05 9.31
N TYR A 18 14.37 6.17 8.60
CA TYR A 18 15.66 6.64 8.12
C TYR A 18 16.68 6.75 9.26
N LYS A 19 16.29 7.38 10.38
CA LYS A 19 17.12 7.48 11.58
C LYS A 19 17.40 6.15 12.28
N LYS A 20 16.64 5.10 11.96
CA LYS A 20 16.78 3.75 12.54
C LYS A 20 17.55 2.78 11.66
N GLY A 21 18.26 3.28 10.63
CA GLY A 21 19.08 2.44 9.76
C GLY A 21 18.34 1.88 8.54
N PHE A 22 17.32 2.55 8.06
CA PHE A 22 16.56 2.13 6.87
C PHE A 22 17.48 1.90 5.65
N VAL A 23 18.45 2.79 5.43
CA VAL A 23 19.38 2.68 4.29
C VAL A 23 20.22 1.43 4.43
N ASP A 24 20.81 1.17 5.59
CA ASP A 24 21.62 -0.01 5.85
C ASP A 24 20.81 -1.29 5.63
N TRP A 25 19.60 -1.32 6.17
CA TRP A 25 18.67 -2.43 5.95
C TRP A 25 18.39 -2.64 4.46
N LEU A 26 18.05 -1.57 3.72
CA LEU A 26 17.73 -1.66 2.29
C LEU A 26 18.92 -2.15 1.48
N MET A 27 20.12 -1.72 1.83
CA MET A 27 21.35 -2.12 1.15
C MET A 27 21.77 -3.56 1.47
N ILE A 28 21.36 -4.13 2.59
CA ILE A 28 21.58 -5.53 2.97
C ILE A 28 20.52 -6.43 2.34
N ASP A 29 19.26 -6.11 2.53
CA ASP A 29 18.11 -6.92 2.10
C ASP A 29 17.91 -6.91 0.58
N ARG A 30 18.18 -5.78 -0.06
CA ARG A 30 18.24 -5.57 -1.51
C ARG A 30 17.06 -6.13 -2.31
N PRO A 31 15.79 -5.82 -1.96
CA PRO A 31 14.65 -6.20 -2.79
C PRO A 31 14.79 -5.59 -4.19
N ASP A 32 14.12 -6.19 -5.19
CA ASP A 32 14.10 -5.61 -6.53
C ASP A 32 13.19 -4.39 -6.59
N VAL A 33 12.09 -4.45 -5.84
CA VAL A 33 11.15 -3.35 -5.67
C VAL A 33 10.73 -3.24 -4.21
N LEU A 34 10.70 -2.02 -3.67
CA LEU A 34 10.20 -1.71 -2.34
C LEU A 34 9.14 -0.62 -2.41
N CYS A 35 7.92 -0.96 -1.99
CA CYS A 35 6.77 -0.08 -1.88
C CYS A 35 6.63 0.41 -0.43
N LEU A 36 6.65 1.73 -0.21
CA LEU A 36 6.45 2.32 1.11
C LEU A 36 5.14 3.09 1.16
N GLN A 37 4.41 2.95 2.27
CA GLN A 37 3.21 3.71 2.56
C GLN A 37 3.40 4.51 3.85
N GLU A 38 2.59 5.55 4.04
CA GLU A 38 2.66 6.48 5.15
C GLU A 38 4.07 7.08 5.35
N ILE A 39 4.68 7.61 4.27
CA ILE A 39 6.00 8.25 4.40
C ILE A 39 5.95 9.52 5.27
N LYS A 40 4.78 10.16 5.41
CA LYS A 40 4.51 11.29 6.31
C LYS A 40 5.54 12.42 6.21
N ALA A 41 6.03 12.65 5.00
CA ALA A 41 7.02 13.67 4.69
C ALA A 41 6.52 14.53 3.53
N THR A 42 6.76 15.81 3.60
CA THR A 42 6.70 16.74 2.47
C THR A 42 8.01 16.64 1.68
N GLU A 43 8.06 17.15 0.47
CA GLU A 43 9.22 17.04 -0.42
C GLU A 43 10.52 17.54 0.23
N ASP A 44 10.45 18.68 0.92
CA ASP A 44 11.58 19.29 1.67
C ASP A 44 12.04 18.45 2.87
N GLN A 45 11.24 17.48 3.31
CA GLN A 45 11.52 16.61 4.45
C GLN A 45 12.07 15.24 4.06
N ILE A 46 12.11 14.92 2.77
CA ILE A 46 12.70 13.67 2.28
C ILE A 46 14.23 13.78 2.38
N PRO A 47 14.92 12.84 3.07
CA PRO A 47 16.37 12.83 3.11
C PRO A 47 16.97 12.75 1.70
N LYS A 48 17.84 13.70 1.37
CA LYS A 48 18.41 13.83 0.01
C LYS A 48 19.15 12.58 -0.46
N GLU A 49 19.76 11.87 0.48
CA GLU A 49 20.50 10.63 0.25
C GLU A 49 19.61 9.52 -0.35
N LEU A 50 18.29 9.56 -0.08
CA LEU A 50 17.37 8.57 -0.62
C LEU A 50 17.13 8.72 -2.13
N ASN A 51 17.43 9.88 -2.71
CA ASN A 51 17.33 10.11 -4.16
C ASN A 51 18.50 9.54 -4.97
N GLY A 52 19.56 9.05 -4.32
CA GLY A 52 20.76 8.59 -4.98
C GLY A 52 21.32 7.31 -4.41
N LEU A 53 20.49 6.43 -3.90
CA LEU A 53 20.95 5.15 -3.34
C LEU A 53 21.54 4.24 -4.43
N PRO A 54 22.72 3.67 -4.23
CA PRO A 54 23.37 2.83 -5.22
C PRO A 54 22.50 1.65 -5.66
N GLY A 55 22.24 1.56 -6.96
CA GLY A 55 21.46 0.48 -7.56
C GLY A 55 19.95 0.63 -7.43
N TYR A 56 19.45 1.76 -6.92
CA TYR A 56 18.02 2.07 -6.88
C TYR A 56 17.68 3.36 -7.62
N ILE A 57 16.54 3.34 -8.28
CA ILE A 57 15.81 4.53 -8.70
C ILE A 57 14.71 4.73 -7.65
N SER A 58 14.56 5.93 -7.13
CA SER A 58 13.56 6.24 -6.10
C SER A 58 12.55 7.25 -6.59
N PHE A 59 11.30 7.03 -6.25
CA PHE A 59 10.17 7.87 -6.58
C PHE A 59 9.37 8.18 -5.30
N PHE A 60 8.98 9.43 -5.14
CA PHE A 60 8.23 9.87 -3.99
C PHE A 60 6.96 10.59 -4.43
N SER A 61 5.83 10.22 -3.83
CA SER A 61 4.58 10.97 -3.85
C SER A 61 4.36 11.49 -2.42
N PRO A 62 4.97 12.66 -2.09
CA PRO A 62 4.94 13.18 -0.74
C PRO A 62 3.53 13.60 -0.36
N GLY A 63 3.14 13.38 0.90
CA GLY A 63 1.82 13.77 1.38
C GLY A 63 1.56 15.27 1.22
N ALA A 64 0.37 15.63 0.75
CA ALA A 64 -0.05 17.02 0.59
C ALA A 64 -0.09 17.79 1.92
N ARG A 65 -0.19 17.10 3.04
CA ARG A 65 -0.21 17.66 4.39
C ARG A 65 0.93 17.12 5.23
N LYS A 66 1.61 18.01 5.93
CA LYS A 66 2.70 17.67 6.84
C LYS A 66 2.28 16.58 7.83
N GLY A 67 3.08 15.52 7.93
CA GLY A 67 2.86 14.41 8.87
C GLY A 67 1.74 13.44 8.49
N ARG A 68 1.23 13.48 7.26
CA ARG A 68 0.17 12.59 6.77
C ARG A 68 0.52 12.02 5.40
N ASP A 69 -0.08 10.87 5.13
CA ASP A 69 -0.13 10.22 3.82
C ASP A 69 1.22 10.08 3.10
N GLY A 70 1.20 10.00 1.80
CA GLY A 70 2.37 9.87 0.96
C GLY A 70 2.89 8.45 0.85
N VAL A 71 3.40 8.14 -0.35
CA VAL A 71 3.98 6.84 -0.69
C VAL A 71 5.34 7.02 -1.36
N ALA A 72 6.18 5.98 -1.36
CA ALA A 72 7.43 5.98 -2.08
C ALA A 72 7.69 4.63 -2.73
N LEU A 73 8.45 4.63 -3.80
CA LEU A 73 8.86 3.45 -4.53
C LEU A 73 10.39 3.48 -4.72
N PHE A 74 11.06 2.41 -4.34
CA PHE A 74 12.46 2.16 -4.67
C PHE A 74 12.51 0.94 -5.58
N THR A 75 13.18 1.05 -6.73
CA THR A 75 13.25 -0.04 -7.70
C THR A 75 14.63 -0.11 -8.33
N LYS A 76 15.12 -1.33 -8.57
CA LYS A 76 16.31 -1.60 -9.36
C LYS A 76 15.99 -1.70 -10.86
N ILE A 77 14.71 -1.86 -11.18
CA ILE A 77 14.21 -2.16 -12.52
C ILE A 77 13.66 -0.87 -13.10
N LYS A 78 14.07 -0.56 -14.33
CA LYS A 78 13.55 0.61 -15.05
C LYS A 78 12.07 0.39 -15.38
N THR A 79 11.23 1.35 -15.03
CA THR A 79 9.82 1.39 -15.39
C THR A 79 9.63 1.96 -16.80
N LEU A 80 8.61 1.53 -17.52
CA LEU A 80 8.19 2.09 -18.81
C LEU A 80 7.51 3.46 -18.60
N SER A 81 6.63 3.54 -17.61
CA SER A 81 5.99 4.76 -17.16
C SER A 81 5.77 4.75 -15.66
N LEU A 82 5.48 5.92 -15.10
CA LEU A 82 5.20 6.08 -13.68
C LEU A 82 4.17 7.20 -13.51
N GLU A 83 3.10 6.88 -12.72
CA GLU A 83 2.05 7.80 -12.38
C GLU A 83 1.96 7.99 -10.86
N TYR A 84 1.71 9.22 -10.41
CA TYR A 84 1.53 9.58 -9.00
C TYR A 84 0.07 9.73 -8.60
N SER A 85 -0.83 9.25 -9.44
CA SER A 85 -2.28 9.39 -9.34
C SER A 85 -2.94 8.10 -9.81
N LEU A 86 -4.12 7.81 -9.29
CA LEU A 86 -4.98 6.72 -9.75
C LEU A 86 -5.96 7.19 -10.84
N GLY A 87 -6.01 8.49 -11.12
CA GLY A 87 -7.03 9.10 -11.99
C GLY A 87 -8.43 9.08 -11.36
N LEU A 88 -8.50 9.06 -10.02
CA LEU A 88 -9.76 9.03 -9.27
C LEU A 88 -10.11 10.43 -8.74
N PRO A 89 -11.08 11.13 -9.36
CA PRO A 89 -11.43 12.49 -8.95
C PRO A 89 -11.80 12.62 -7.47
N GLY A 90 -11.16 13.55 -6.76
CA GLY A 90 -11.38 13.80 -5.34
C GLY A 90 -10.61 12.87 -4.40
N PHE A 91 -9.73 12.01 -4.93
CA PHE A 91 -8.89 11.11 -4.14
C PHE A 91 -7.40 11.31 -4.38
N ASP A 92 -7.01 11.77 -5.55
CA ASP A 92 -5.60 11.94 -5.91
C ASP A 92 -4.89 13.06 -5.15
N ASP A 93 -5.64 14.04 -4.65
CA ASP A 93 -5.11 15.15 -3.83
C ASP A 93 -4.42 14.69 -2.53
N GLU A 94 -4.74 13.49 -2.03
CA GLU A 94 -4.14 12.96 -0.82
C GLU A 94 -2.79 12.26 -1.06
N GLN A 95 -2.30 12.17 -2.32
CA GLN A 95 -1.00 11.59 -2.68
C GLN A 95 -0.82 10.17 -2.12
N ARG A 96 -1.77 9.28 -2.47
CA ARG A 96 -1.89 7.94 -1.89
C ARG A 96 -1.35 6.82 -2.76
N ALA A 97 -0.92 7.13 -3.97
CA ALA A 97 -0.53 6.10 -4.92
C ALA A 97 0.71 6.46 -5.73
N ILE A 98 1.45 5.42 -6.09
CA ILE A 98 2.37 5.39 -7.21
C ILE A 98 2.00 4.16 -8.04
N VAL A 99 1.79 4.35 -9.34
CA VAL A 99 1.57 3.26 -10.29
C VAL A 99 2.79 3.19 -11.20
N ALA A 100 3.42 2.03 -11.25
CA ALA A 100 4.62 1.80 -12.06
C ALA A 100 4.34 0.72 -13.11
N ASP A 101 4.57 1.03 -14.38
CA ASP A 101 4.48 0.08 -15.49
C ASP A 101 5.84 -0.59 -15.69
N TYR A 102 5.89 -1.89 -15.49
CA TYR A 102 7.08 -2.72 -15.74
C TYR A 102 7.00 -3.46 -17.10
N GLY A 103 5.98 -3.20 -17.91
CA GLY A 103 5.74 -3.87 -19.18
C GLY A 103 4.90 -5.13 -19.01
N ASP A 104 5.42 -6.12 -18.29
CA ASP A 104 4.74 -7.38 -18.03
C ASP A 104 3.55 -7.20 -17.06
N PHE A 105 3.61 -6.18 -16.17
CA PHE A 105 2.55 -5.90 -15.22
C PHE A 105 2.58 -4.43 -14.75
N LEU A 106 1.44 -3.97 -14.23
CA LEU A 106 1.30 -2.72 -13.49
C LEU A 106 1.44 -2.98 -11.99
N LEU A 107 2.35 -2.26 -11.35
CA LEU A 107 2.49 -2.27 -9.89
C LEU A 107 1.77 -1.06 -9.29
N PHE A 108 0.79 -1.32 -8.46
CA PHE A 108 0.09 -0.33 -7.65
C PHE A 108 0.65 -0.34 -6.24
N ASN A 109 1.33 0.74 -5.86
CA ASN A 109 1.71 1.02 -4.47
C ASN A 109 0.70 1.99 -3.90
N VAL A 110 -0.23 1.52 -3.06
CA VAL A 110 -1.38 2.30 -2.60
C VAL A 110 -1.48 2.34 -1.07
N TYR A 111 -1.66 3.54 -0.53
CA TYR A 111 -2.08 3.75 0.85
C TYR A 111 -3.57 4.04 0.89
N PHE A 112 -4.38 3.02 1.13
CA PHE A 112 -5.83 3.14 1.14
C PHE A 112 -6.31 4.01 2.31
N PRO A 113 -7.44 4.74 2.16
CA PRO A 113 -7.97 5.58 3.22
C PRO A 113 -8.32 4.79 4.49
N ASN A 114 -8.08 5.42 5.66
CA ASN A 114 -8.52 4.90 6.94
C ASN A 114 -9.88 5.51 7.30
N GLY A 115 -10.83 4.71 7.76
CA GLY A 115 -12.20 5.11 8.07
C GLY A 115 -12.47 5.41 9.55
N LYS A 116 -11.48 5.23 10.46
CA LYS A 116 -11.68 5.29 11.92
C LYS A 116 -12.08 6.67 12.46
N ALA A 117 -11.72 7.74 11.75
CA ALA A 117 -11.82 9.10 12.32
C ALA A 117 -13.27 9.62 12.42
N SER A 118 -14.13 9.27 11.46
CA SER A 118 -15.54 9.70 11.43
C SER A 118 -16.35 8.90 10.41
N LYS A 119 -17.68 9.07 10.42
CA LYS A 119 -18.57 8.46 9.40
C LYS A 119 -18.26 8.98 7.99
N GLU A 120 -17.90 10.25 7.85
CA GLU A 120 -17.53 10.86 6.58
C GLU A 120 -16.23 10.23 6.03
N ARG A 121 -15.25 9.95 6.92
CA ARG A 121 -14.02 9.24 6.50
C ARG A 121 -14.29 7.79 6.12
N LEU A 122 -15.20 7.11 6.79
CA LEU A 122 -15.63 5.77 6.39
C LEU A 122 -16.32 5.81 5.02
N SER A 123 -17.25 6.74 4.81
CA SER A 123 -17.91 6.93 3.51
C SER A 123 -16.89 7.25 2.40
N TYR A 124 -15.91 8.10 2.69
CA TYR A 124 -14.81 8.41 1.77
C TYR A 124 -14.00 7.14 1.42
N LYS A 125 -13.67 6.33 2.42
CA LYS A 125 -12.96 5.06 2.23
C LYS A 125 -13.76 4.09 1.34
N MET A 126 -15.05 3.92 1.60
CA MET A 126 -15.89 3.00 0.83
C MET A 126 -16.05 3.46 -0.62
N ARG A 127 -16.19 4.77 -0.87
CA ARG A 127 -16.19 5.32 -2.23
C ARG A 127 -14.85 5.11 -2.94
N PHE A 128 -13.73 5.29 -2.23
CA PHE A 128 -12.41 4.99 -2.78
C PHE A 128 -12.32 3.52 -3.19
N TYR A 129 -12.81 2.62 -2.35
CA TYR A 129 -12.83 1.20 -2.59
C TYR A 129 -13.59 0.84 -3.87
N ASP A 130 -14.79 1.38 -4.06
CA ASP A 130 -15.62 1.11 -5.22
C ASP A 130 -14.93 1.62 -6.51
N LEU A 131 -14.47 2.86 -6.52
CA LEU A 131 -13.78 3.43 -7.68
C LEU A 131 -12.44 2.74 -7.98
N PHE A 132 -11.74 2.27 -6.95
CA PHE A 132 -10.51 1.50 -7.14
C PHE A 132 -10.80 0.14 -7.80
N LEU A 133 -11.87 -0.54 -7.40
CA LEU A 133 -12.28 -1.80 -8.02
C LEU A 133 -12.69 -1.58 -9.48
N ASP A 134 -13.47 -0.54 -9.78
CA ASP A 134 -13.84 -0.16 -11.16
C ASP A 134 -12.59 0.13 -12.03
N LEU A 135 -11.57 0.76 -11.44
CA LEU A 135 -10.28 0.98 -12.12
C LEU A 135 -9.58 -0.34 -12.43
N MET A 136 -9.54 -1.25 -11.45
CA MET A 136 -8.91 -2.56 -11.62
C MET A 136 -9.61 -3.38 -12.71
N ASP A 137 -10.94 -3.43 -12.71
CA ASP A 137 -11.73 -4.14 -13.73
C ASP A 137 -11.47 -3.61 -15.14
N ARG A 138 -11.40 -2.30 -15.29
CA ARG A 138 -11.09 -1.67 -16.58
C ARG A 138 -9.70 -2.08 -17.07
N LEU A 139 -8.69 -2.02 -16.23
CA LEU A 139 -7.33 -2.37 -16.62
C LEU A 139 -7.17 -3.87 -16.94
N VAL A 140 -7.85 -4.73 -16.19
CA VAL A 140 -7.90 -6.17 -16.48
C VAL A 140 -8.60 -6.41 -17.82
N ALA A 141 -9.69 -5.70 -18.10
CA ALA A 141 -10.39 -5.79 -19.40
C ALA A 141 -9.53 -5.28 -20.58
N GLU A 142 -8.59 -4.36 -20.32
CA GLU A 142 -7.57 -3.91 -21.27
C GLU A 142 -6.40 -4.91 -21.44
N GLY A 143 -6.45 -6.05 -20.74
CA GLY A 143 -5.43 -7.11 -20.80
C GLY A 143 -4.20 -6.85 -19.97
N ARG A 144 -4.28 -6.00 -18.92
CA ARG A 144 -3.14 -5.70 -18.05
C ARG A 144 -3.08 -6.67 -16.88
N ASP A 145 -1.90 -7.23 -16.65
CA ASP A 145 -1.60 -7.92 -15.39
C ASP A 145 -1.33 -6.90 -14.29
N ILE A 146 -1.85 -7.14 -13.09
CA ILE A 146 -1.82 -6.17 -11.99
C ILE A 146 -1.27 -6.80 -10.72
N VAL A 147 -0.34 -6.09 -10.09
CA VAL A 147 0.14 -6.36 -8.72
C VAL A 147 -0.25 -5.19 -7.83
N ILE A 148 -1.03 -5.45 -6.78
CA ILE A 148 -1.43 -4.44 -5.80
C ILE A 148 -0.60 -4.66 -4.54
N CYS A 149 0.19 -3.67 -4.17
CA CYS A 149 0.92 -3.60 -2.90
C CYS A 149 0.40 -2.42 -2.09
N GLY A 150 0.38 -2.55 -0.78
CA GLY A 150 0.05 -1.40 0.06
C GLY A 150 -0.61 -1.75 1.37
N ASP A 151 -1.08 -0.71 2.04
CA ASP A 151 -1.87 -0.83 3.26
C ASP A 151 -3.34 -0.59 2.94
N VAL A 152 -4.10 -1.68 2.89
CA VAL A 152 -5.55 -1.66 2.57
C VAL A 152 -6.38 -1.08 3.73
N ASN A 153 -5.80 -0.94 4.93
CA ASN A 153 -6.49 -0.48 6.13
C ASN A 153 -7.72 -1.33 6.51
N THR A 154 -7.74 -2.60 6.11
CA THR A 154 -8.82 -3.56 6.45
C THR A 154 -8.26 -4.97 6.56
N ALA A 155 -8.60 -5.65 7.65
CA ALA A 155 -8.43 -7.07 7.78
C ALA A 155 -9.63 -7.79 7.12
N HIS A 156 -9.37 -8.86 6.38
CA HIS A 156 -10.40 -9.53 5.58
C HIS A 156 -11.24 -10.50 6.42
N LYS A 157 -10.60 -11.46 7.03
CA LYS A 157 -11.26 -12.53 7.80
C LYS A 157 -10.85 -12.47 9.28
N GLU A 158 -11.54 -13.21 10.15
CA GLU A 158 -11.18 -13.29 11.57
C GLU A 158 -9.76 -13.76 11.79
N ILE A 159 -9.27 -14.64 10.91
CA ILE A 159 -7.89 -15.17 10.93
C ILE A 159 -6.83 -14.06 10.76
N ASP A 160 -7.20 -12.89 10.23
CA ASP A 160 -6.30 -11.76 9.98
C ASP A 160 -6.11 -10.86 11.21
N LEU A 161 -6.80 -11.16 12.31
CA LEU A 161 -6.75 -10.39 13.55
C LEU A 161 -6.48 -11.29 14.75
N ALA A 162 -5.62 -10.85 15.66
CA ALA A 162 -5.42 -11.52 16.96
C ALA A 162 -6.67 -11.42 17.86
N ARG A 163 -7.50 -10.40 17.66
CA ARG A 163 -8.69 -10.14 18.47
C ARG A 163 -9.85 -9.70 17.57
N PRO A 164 -10.50 -10.59 16.81
CA PRO A 164 -11.53 -10.20 15.84
C PRO A 164 -12.78 -9.59 16.52
N LYS A 165 -13.34 -10.26 17.54
CA LYS A 165 -14.60 -9.86 18.21
C LYS A 165 -14.64 -8.39 18.67
N PRO A 166 -13.64 -7.82 19.38
CA PRO A 166 -13.64 -6.42 19.75
C PRO A 166 -13.60 -5.45 18.58
N ASN A 167 -13.15 -5.91 17.39
CA ASN A 167 -12.97 -5.08 16.22
C ASN A 167 -14.14 -5.10 15.23
N GLU A 168 -15.12 -5.98 15.36
CA GLU A 168 -16.25 -6.14 14.43
C GLU A 168 -17.06 -4.88 14.15
N LYS A 169 -17.03 -3.91 15.08
CA LYS A 169 -17.74 -2.63 14.98
C LYS A 169 -16.79 -1.44 14.77
N ILE A 170 -15.53 -1.73 14.43
CA ILE A 170 -14.48 -0.71 14.26
C ILE A 170 -14.03 -0.71 12.80
N SER A 171 -13.93 0.47 12.17
CA SER A 171 -13.38 0.58 10.81
C SER A 171 -11.98 -0.05 10.74
N GLY A 172 -11.77 -0.81 9.68
CA GLY A 172 -10.66 -1.74 9.49
C GLY A 172 -11.08 -3.20 9.66
N PHE A 173 -12.34 -3.44 10.15
CA PHE A 173 -12.92 -4.79 10.23
C PHE A 173 -14.45 -4.80 10.15
N LEU A 174 -15.05 -3.71 9.65
CA LEU A 174 -16.51 -3.65 9.45
C LEU A 174 -16.95 -4.63 8.35
N PRO A 175 -18.18 -5.16 8.42
CA PRO A 175 -18.71 -6.08 7.41
C PRO A 175 -18.61 -5.55 5.98
N GLU A 176 -18.94 -4.27 5.75
CA GLU A 176 -18.88 -3.63 4.45
C GLU A 176 -17.44 -3.50 3.91
N GLU A 177 -16.45 -3.25 4.77
CA GLU A 177 -15.03 -3.17 4.38
C GLU A 177 -14.52 -4.56 4.00
N ARG A 178 -14.89 -5.59 4.75
CA ARG A 178 -14.55 -6.99 4.48
C ARG A 178 -15.19 -7.50 3.20
N ALA A 179 -16.47 -7.18 2.98
CA ALA A 179 -17.20 -7.52 1.77
C ALA A 179 -16.56 -6.92 0.51
N TRP A 180 -15.91 -5.75 0.61
CA TRP A 180 -15.16 -5.21 -0.51
C TRP A 180 -13.95 -6.08 -0.88
N ILE A 181 -13.23 -6.65 0.09
CA ILE A 181 -12.13 -7.57 -0.20
C ILE A 181 -12.66 -8.88 -0.81
N ASP A 182 -13.83 -9.37 -0.35
CA ASP A 182 -14.49 -10.51 -0.99
C ASP A 182 -14.76 -10.21 -2.48
N ARG A 183 -15.31 -9.02 -2.80
CA ARG A 183 -15.53 -8.59 -4.20
C ARG A 183 -14.23 -8.53 -5.00
N LEU A 184 -13.14 -7.97 -4.44
CA LEU A 184 -11.85 -7.92 -5.12
C LEU A 184 -11.37 -9.34 -5.51
N ILE A 185 -11.56 -10.31 -4.62
CA ILE A 185 -11.22 -11.72 -4.89
C ILE A 185 -12.17 -12.32 -5.94
N GLU A 186 -13.47 -12.05 -5.86
CA GLU A 186 -14.47 -12.49 -6.85
C GLU A 186 -14.17 -11.96 -8.26
N HIS A 187 -13.55 -10.77 -8.36
CA HIS A 187 -13.07 -10.18 -9.61
C HIS A 187 -11.72 -10.73 -10.11
N GLY A 188 -11.23 -11.81 -9.48
CA GLY A 188 -10.07 -12.58 -9.94
C GLY A 188 -8.75 -12.22 -9.30
N PHE A 189 -8.72 -11.30 -8.34
CA PHE A 189 -7.50 -11.00 -7.57
C PHE A 189 -7.23 -12.07 -6.51
N LEU A 190 -5.95 -12.28 -6.22
CA LEU A 190 -5.51 -13.28 -5.24
C LEU A 190 -4.87 -12.60 -4.03
N ASP A 191 -5.31 -12.97 -2.83
CA ASP A 191 -4.57 -12.66 -1.61
C ASP A 191 -3.37 -13.61 -1.50
N THR A 192 -2.22 -13.13 -1.96
CA THR A 192 -0.99 -13.93 -2.02
C THR A 192 -0.48 -14.31 -0.63
N PHE A 193 -0.75 -13.49 0.41
CA PHE A 193 -0.36 -13.85 1.76
C PHE A 193 -1.17 -15.07 2.24
N ARG A 194 -2.48 -15.07 2.07
CA ARG A 194 -3.35 -16.18 2.47
C ARG A 194 -3.22 -17.41 1.59
N LEU A 195 -2.82 -17.24 0.34
CA LEU A 195 -2.50 -18.36 -0.54
C LEU A 195 -1.36 -19.23 0.02
N PHE A 196 -0.33 -18.60 0.62
CA PHE A 196 0.83 -19.31 1.20
C PHE A 196 0.74 -19.50 2.71
N HIS A 197 -0.15 -18.79 3.40
CA HIS A 197 -0.35 -18.82 4.83
C HIS A 197 -1.83 -18.95 5.18
N PRO A 198 -2.48 -20.11 4.89
CA PRO A 198 -3.89 -20.30 5.17
C PRO A 198 -4.19 -20.47 6.67
N GLU A 199 -3.17 -20.72 7.48
CA GLU A 199 -3.27 -20.87 8.94
C GLU A 199 -3.37 -19.52 9.66
N GLY A 200 -3.96 -19.52 10.86
CA GLY A 200 -4.03 -18.36 11.74
C GLY A 200 -2.69 -17.99 12.37
N GLU A 201 -2.73 -16.97 13.23
CA GLU A 201 -1.58 -16.48 14.02
C GLU A 201 -0.42 -15.90 13.19
N LYS A 202 -0.66 -15.60 11.92
CA LYS A 202 0.25 -14.85 11.06
C LYS A 202 -0.42 -13.57 10.59
N TYR A 203 0.24 -12.45 10.86
CA TYR A 203 -0.29 -11.13 10.63
C TYR A 203 0.68 -10.28 9.80
N SER A 204 0.15 -9.31 9.08
CA SER A 204 0.91 -8.32 8.30
C SER A 204 0.91 -6.93 8.95
N PHE A 205 0.23 -6.75 10.09
CA PHE A 205 0.12 -5.48 10.80
C PHE A 205 0.23 -5.68 12.32
N TRP A 206 0.96 -4.78 12.97
CA TRP A 206 1.07 -4.71 14.44
C TRP A 206 0.76 -3.29 14.91
N ASP A 207 -0.21 -3.15 15.81
CA ASP A 207 -0.54 -1.85 16.39
C ASP A 207 0.60 -1.40 17.34
N MET A 208 1.22 -0.29 16.96
CA MET A 208 2.34 0.30 17.73
C MET A 208 1.91 0.80 19.12
N LYS A 209 0.63 1.06 19.37
CA LYS A 209 0.12 1.56 20.67
C LYS A 209 -0.17 0.41 21.62
N THR A 210 -0.78 -0.64 21.15
CA THR A 210 -1.20 -1.78 21.97
C THR A 210 -0.15 -2.90 21.99
N ARG A 211 0.85 -2.86 21.11
CA ARG A 211 1.85 -3.92 20.89
C ARG A 211 1.20 -5.29 20.64
N ALA A 212 0.01 -5.29 20.05
CA ALA A 212 -0.77 -6.47 19.71
C ALA A 212 -0.88 -6.63 18.19
#